data_aea79e7fbfaaf54e4fbd4555d82956d0
#
_entry.id   aea79e7fbfaaf54e4fbd4555d82956d0
#
_cell.length_a   1.000
_cell.length_b   1.000
_cell.length_c   1.000
_cell.angle_alpha   90.00
_cell.angle_beta   90.00
_cell.angle_gamma   90.00
#
_symmetry.space_group_name_H-M   'P 1'
#
loop_
_entity.id
_entity.type
_entity.pdbx_description
1 polymer ?
#
loop_
_entity_poly.entity_id
_entity_poly.type
_entity_poly.pdbx_seq_one_letter_code
_entity_poly.pdbx_strand_id
1 'polypeptide(L)'
;VITVLYGGPKVNLLAQVIIYSLGLFCCCMSCHGELYRLRPQPSHLTAYYLATAAGGALGGLFVAIIAPLIFSLYFEFHIALLASSALPLIAMAQDPTAFKGAPYPKIIRATCLLGLVILAGRLYYHSEQISTGKRVVTRNFYGVLRVEDRSTDDRGMARRILRHGAIDHGFQFLSPEKKDWPTAYYGPESGVGLAFSALTSKGPRHIGLVGLGIGTLLHYGRPTDTFRIYEIDSNVVALARDQFTYLNETPAQKDIIVADARLKLDREPSQQFDLLILDAFCGDAIPLHLLTIEAMEIYRRHIKPEGILAINISNHHLDLAPVIQGLATNQQLYSRIIHSKPSPDGMTLYGPDWALLMAQSTLNGFRTLDKFTLDLIEPTRSMLWTDDFSNLYRVLK
;
A
#
# COMPACT_ATOMS: atom_id res chain seq x y z
N VAL A 1 15.12 -7.89 14.44
CA VAL A 1 14.10 -6.85 14.23
C VAL A 1 14.76 -5.58 13.69
N ILE A 2 15.69 -4.94 14.41
CA ILE A 2 16.33 -3.70 13.97
C ILE A 2 16.93 -3.81 12.58
N THR A 3 17.67 -4.87 12.27
CA THR A 3 18.28 -5.11 10.94
C THR A 3 17.24 -5.09 9.83
N VAL A 4 16.06 -5.64 10.09
CA VAL A 4 14.95 -5.65 9.11
C VAL A 4 14.30 -4.27 9.00
N LEU A 5 14.14 -3.55 10.12
CA LEU A 5 13.64 -2.17 10.10
C LEU A 5 14.50 -1.26 9.20
N TYR A 6 15.82 -1.38 9.27
CA TYR A 6 16.74 -0.60 8.43
C TYR A 6 16.82 -1.09 6.98
N GLY A 7 16.69 -2.40 6.76
CA GLY A 7 16.74 -3.00 5.42
C GLY A 7 15.48 -2.74 4.59
N GLY A 8 14.34 -2.55 5.27
CA GLY A 8 13.05 -2.30 4.63
C GLY A 8 12.73 -3.34 3.54
N PRO A 9 12.17 -2.91 2.40
CA PRO A 9 11.76 -3.82 1.32
C PRO A 9 12.89 -4.61 0.65
N LYS A 10 14.15 -4.23 0.89
CA LYS A 10 15.32 -4.94 0.34
C LYS A 10 15.59 -6.29 1.02
N VAL A 11 15.02 -6.51 2.19
CA VAL A 11 15.15 -7.78 2.90
C VAL A 11 14.14 -8.77 2.34
N ASN A 12 14.57 -10.01 2.10
CA ASN A 12 13.69 -11.09 1.65
C ASN A 12 12.45 -11.22 2.55
N LEU A 13 11.27 -11.38 1.96
CA LEU A 13 9.99 -11.45 2.67
C LEU A 13 9.96 -12.53 3.74
N LEU A 14 10.44 -13.74 3.41
CA LEU A 14 10.48 -14.86 4.37
C LEU A 14 11.37 -14.53 5.57
N ALA A 15 12.52 -13.91 5.33
CA ALA A 15 13.42 -13.46 6.40
C ALA A 15 12.75 -12.39 7.28
N GLN A 16 11.99 -11.45 6.68
CA GLN A 16 11.21 -10.46 7.43
C GLN A 16 10.19 -11.15 8.34
N VAL A 17 9.37 -12.06 7.79
CA VAL A 17 8.35 -12.81 8.53
C VAL A 17 8.97 -13.57 9.70
N ILE A 18 10.05 -14.31 9.47
CA ILE A 18 10.73 -15.09 10.52
C ILE A 18 11.27 -14.16 11.62
N ILE A 19 11.98 -13.10 11.26
CA ILE A 19 12.62 -12.20 12.23
C ILE A 19 11.59 -11.43 13.06
N TYR A 20 10.51 -10.94 12.44
CA TYR A 20 9.44 -10.25 13.17
C TYR A 20 8.66 -11.23 14.06
N SER A 21 8.37 -12.45 13.60
CA SER A 21 7.68 -13.48 14.38
C SER A 21 8.51 -13.93 15.59
N LEU A 22 9.81 -14.13 15.40
CA LEU A 22 10.73 -14.45 16.51
C LEU A 22 10.83 -13.29 17.49
N GLY A 23 10.92 -12.04 16.99
CA GLY A 23 10.95 -10.85 17.84
C GLY A 23 9.68 -10.72 18.68
N LEU A 24 8.50 -10.90 18.06
CA LEU A 24 7.22 -10.90 18.75
C LEU A 24 7.15 -12.02 19.79
N PHE A 25 7.54 -13.24 19.42
CA PHE A 25 7.59 -14.38 20.33
C PHE A 25 8.46 -14.08 21.56
N CYS A 26 9.68 -13.57 21.37
CA CYS A 26 10.57 -13.21 22.47
C CYS A 26 9.96 -12.14 23.38
N CYS A 27 9.36 -11.09 22.82
CA CYS A 27 8.69 -10.03 23.59
C CYS A 27 7.51 -10.60 24.39
N CYS A 28 6.67 -11.42 23.77
CA CYS A 28 5.54 -12.07 24.42
C CYS A 28 6.01 -13.00 25.55
N MET A 29 6.99 -13.85 25.28
CA MET A 29 7.55 -14.77 26.30
C MET A 29 8.16 -14.02 27.47
N SER A 30 8.86 -12.91 27.24
CA SER A 30 9.41 -12.06 28.29
C SER A 30 8.30 -11.44 29.15
N CYS A 31 7.30 -10.82 28.54
CA CYS A 31 6.20 -10.18 29.25
C CYS A 31 5.33 -11.19 30.01
N HIS A 32 4.94 -12.30 29.37
CA HIS A 32 4.13 -13.33 30.01
C HIS A 32 4.91 -14.11 31.08
N GLY A 33 6.21 -14.32 30.89
CA GLY A 33 7.08 -14.91 31.90
C GLY A 33 7.12 -14.07 33.18
N GLU A 34 7.24 -12.74 33.04
CA GLU A 34 7.19 -11.83 34.19
C GLU A 34 5.80 -11.78 34.83
N LEU A 35 4.73 -11.75 34.03
CA LEU A 35 3.37 -11.87 34.58
C LEU A 35 3.18 -13.15 35.39
N TYR A 36 3.67 -14.29 34.88
CA TYR A 36 3.58 -15.57 35.63
C TYR A 36 4.40 -15.53 36.91
N ARG A 37 5.61 -14.98 36.89
CA ARG A 37 6.48 -14.84 38.06
C ARG A 37 5.85 -13.96 39.15
N LEU A 38 5.15 -12.89 38.76
CA LEU A 38 4.48 -11.94 39.65
C LEU A 38 3.08 -12.39 40.07
N ARG A 39 2.65 -13.62 39.73
CA ARG A 39 1.33 -14.12 40.05
C ARG A 39 1.11 -14.13 41.59
N PRO A 40 0.04 -13.49 42.09
CA PRO A 40 -0.24 -13.40 43.51
C PRO A 40 -0.79 -14.72 44.10
N GLN A 41 -1.02 -14.73 45.41
CA GLN A 41 -1.71 -15.84 46.10
C GLN A 41 -3.14 -16.02 45.55
N PRO A 42 -3.73 -17.26 45.70
CA PRO A 42 -5.04 -17.61 45.15
C PRO A 42 -6.16 -16.61 45.47
N SER A 43 -6.14 -16.02 46.66
CA SER A 43 -7.13 -15.00 47.10
C SER A 43 -7.17 -13.72 46.25
N HIS A 44 -6.12 -13.41 45.50
CA HIS A 44 -6.01 -12.20 44.67
C HIS A 44 -5.98 -12.47 43.17
N LEU A 45 -6.22 -13.72 42.75
CA LEU A 45 -6.16 -14.11 41.32
C LEU A 45 -7.18 -13.34 40.45
N THR A 46 -8.39 -13.09 40.95
CA THR A 46 -9.43 -12.37 40.24
C THR A 46 -8.95 -10.95 39.89
N ALA A 47 -8.38 -10.22 40.86
CA ALA A 47 -7.84 -8.88 40.64
C ALA A 47 -6.66 -8.90 39.66
N TYR A 48 -5.80 -9.94 39.75
CA TYR A 48 -4.67 -10.12 38.84
C TYR A 48 -5.14 -10.32 37.38
N TYR A 49 -6.09 -11.23 37.15
CA TYR A 49 -6.60 -11.45 35.79
C TYR A 49 -7.38 -10.25 35.27
N LEU A 50 -8.12 -9.55 36.12
CA LEU A 50 -8.80 -8.32 35.75
C LEU A 50 -7.81 -7.22 35.32
N ALA A 51 -6.72 -7.05 36.11
CA ALA A 51 -5.66 -6.09 35.76
C ALA A 51 -4.96 -6.45 34.45
N THR A 52 -4.70 -7.75 34.20
CA THR A 52 -4.10 -8.22 32.96
C THR A 52 -5.03 -7.96 31.76
N ALA A 53 -6.32 -8.26 31.90
CA ALA A 53 -7.31 -7.99 30.85
C ALA A 53 -7.46 -6.48 30.58
N ALA A 54 -7.54 -5.66 31.64
CA ALA A 54 -7.60 -4.21 31.54
C ALA A 54 -6.35 -3.63 30.84
N GLY A 55 -5.14 -4.15 31.21
CA GLY A 55 -3.89 -3.76 30.55
C GLY A 55 -3.87 -4.08 29.06
N GLY A 56 -4.38 -5.26 28.66
CA GLY A 56 -4.52 -5.64 27.26
C GLY A 56 -5.49 -4.73 26.51
N ALA A 57 -6.65 -4.45 27.11
CA ALA A 57 -7.64 -3.54 26.52
C ALA A 57 -7.10 -2.11 26.36
N LEU A 58 -6.42 -1.57 27.39
CA LEU A 58 -5.80 -0.25 27.33
C LEU A 58 -4.66 -0.19 26.31
N GLY A 59 -3.85 -1.23 26.20
CA GLY A 59 -2.82 -1.33 25.16
C GLY A 59 -3.40 -1.34 23.74
N GLY A 60 -4.47 -2.11 23.52
CA GLY A 60 -5.20 -2.13 22.26
C GLY A 60 -5.79 -0.75 21.92
N LEU A 61 -6.45 -0.09 22.89
CA LEU A 61 -6.99 1.26 22.74
C LEU A 61 -5.89 2.27 22.42
N PHE A 62 -4.76 2.19 23.11
CA PHE A 62 -3.61 3.08 22.85
C PHE A 62 -3.12 2.93 21.40
N VAL A 63 -2.84 1.71 20.94
CA VAL A 63 -2.27 1.46 19.60
C VAL A 63 -3.27 1.78 18.49
N ALA A 64 -4.56 1.39 18.67
CA ALA A 64 -5.55 1.53 17.62
C ALA A 64 -6.14 2.95 17.49
N ILE A 65 -6.24 3.69 18.60
CA ILE A 65 -6.93 5.00 18.61
C ILE A 65 -5.97 6.13 19.01
N ILE A 66 -5.27 5.99 20.14
CA ILE A 66 -4.50 7.11 20.69
C ILE A 66 -3.22 7.35 19.89
N ALA A 67 -2.46 6.32 19.58
CA ALA A 67 -1.19 6.46 18.85
C ALA A 67 -1.36 7.11 17.45
N PRO A 68 -2.36 6.77 16.62
CA PRO A 68 -2.60 7.47 15.35
C PRO A 68 -2.94 8.96 15.50
N LEU A 69 -3.50 9.38 16.62
CA LEU A 69 -3.82 10.78 16.89
C LEU A 69 -2.61 11.59 17.36
N ILE A 70 -1.65 10.94 18.01
CA ILE A 70 -0.47 11.60 18.60
C ILE A 70 0.74 11.53 17.66
N PHE A 71 0.93 10.39 17.00
CA PHE A 71 2.11 10.10 16.19
C PHE A 71 1.79 10.14 14.70
N SER A 72 2.53 10.88 13.94
CA SER A 72 2.47 10.89 12.48
C SER A 72 3.14 9.68 11.82
N LEU A 73 3.92 8.90 12.59
CA LEU A 73 4.61 7.66 12.19
C LEU A 73 4.33 6.58 13.23
N TYR A 74 4.79 5.33 12.99
CA TYR A 74 4.59 4.21 13.91
C TYR A 74 5.56 4.22 15.11
N PHE A 75 5.68 5.34 15.81
CA PHE A 75 6.56 5.46 16.99
C PHE A 75 6.12 4.57 18.15
N GLU A 76 4.83 4.23 18.26
CA GLU A 76 4.33 3.27 19.24
C GLU A 76 5.02 1.91 19.13
N PHE A 77 5.43 1.49 17.91
CA PHE A 77 6.22 0.27 17.74
C PHE A 77 7.60 0.37 18.37
N HIS A 78 8.28 1.52 18.24
CA HIS A 78 9.58 1.78 18.87
C HIS A 78 9.45 1.79 20.39
N ILE A 79 8.40 2.45 20.89
CA ILE A 79 8.10 2.53 22.33
C ILE A 79 7.79 1.14 22.89
N ALA A 80 6.94 0.36 22.22
CA ALA A 80 6.56 -0.97 22.64
C ALA A 80 7.77 -1.94 22.65
N LEU A 81 8.63 -1.88 21.63
CA LEU A 81 9.83 -2.69 21.58
C LEU A 81 10.83 -2.35 22.70
N LEU A 82 11.00 -1.07 22.98
CA LEU A 82 11.87 -0.60 24.07
C LEU A 82 11.28 -0.99 25.44
N ALA A 83 9.97 -0.76 25.63
CA ALA A 83 9.28 -1.08 26.89
C ALA A 83 9.30 -2.59 27.17
N SER A 84 8.98 -3.43 26.18
CA SER A 84 9.01 -4.90 26.34
C SER A 84 10.41 -5.44 26.63
N SER A 85 11.46 -4.73 26.19
CA SER A 85 12.85 -5.08 26.51
C SER A 85 13.29 -4.55 27.88
N ALA A 86 12.75 -3.41 28.33
CA ALA A 86 13.08 -2.80 29.61
C ALA A 86 12.35 -3.44 30.81
N LEU A 87 11.08 -3.82 30.63
CA LEU A 87 10.25 -4.36 31.72
C LEU A 87 10.87 -5.54 32.45
N PRO A 88 11.39 -6.60 31.79
CA PRO A 88 12.05 -7.70 32.48
C PRO A 88 13.26 -7.25 33.27
N LEU A 89 14.03 -6.29 32.75
CA LEU A 89 15.22 -5.75 33.45
C LEU A 89 14.84 -4.97 34.72
N ILE A 90 13.74 -4.20 34.64
CA ILE A 90 13.20 -3.48 35.80
C ILE A 90 12.73 -4.46 36.86
N ALA A 91 11.94 -5.49 36.46
CA ALA A 91 11.45 -6.52 37.35
C ALA A 91 12.59 -7.30 38.03
N MET A 92 13.61 -7.67 37.25
CA MET A 92 14.82 -8.34 37.78
C MET A 92 15.68 -7.43 38.70
N ALA A 93 15.66 -6.11 38.45
CA ALA A 93 16.38 -5.19 39.33
C ALA A 93 15.71 -5.07 40.71
N GLN A 94 14.41 -5.23 40.80
CA GLN A 94 13.64 -5.19 42.04
C GLN A 94 13.66 -6.53 42.78
N ASP A 95 14.10 -7.61 42.17
CA ASP A 95 14.20 -8.94 42.78
C ASP A 95 15.64 -9.22 43.23
N PRO A 96 15.91 -9.26 44.55
CA PRO A 96 17.25 -9.59 45.06
C PRO A 96 17.75 -10.97 44.68
N THR A 97 16.84 -11.85 44.29
CA THR A 97 17.14 -13.26 43.96
C THR A 97 17.30 -13.52 42.48
N ALA A 98 16.98 -12.56 41.60
CA ALA A 98 16.90 -12.72 40.13
C ALA A 98 18.18 -13.30 39.50
N PHE A 99 19.33 -13.16 40.13
CA PHE A 99 20.62 -13.66 39.62
C PHE A 99 21.34 -14.55 40.64
N LYS A 100 20.62 -15.12 41.63
CA LYS A 100 21.21 -16.08 42.58
C LYS A 100 21.62 -17.35 41.79
N GLY A 101 22.92 -17.68 41.86
CA GLY A 101 23.51 -18.80 41.13
C GLY A 101 24.06 -18.49 39.76
N ALA A 102 23.86 -17.30 39.21
CA ALA A 102 24.54 -16.89 38.00
C ALA A 102 26.05 -16.63 38.25
N PRO A 103 26.94 -17.09 37.35
CA PRO A 103 28.39 -16.96 37.59
C PRO A 103 28.91 -15.51 37.67
N TYR A 104 28.24 -14.57 36.95
CA TYR A 104 28.68 -13.19 36.89
C TYR A 104 27.49 -12.22 36.86
N PRO A 105 26.71 -12.05 37.95
CA PRO A 105 25.44 -11.33 37.95
C PRO A 105 25.60 -9.84 37.59
N LYS A 106 26.70 -9.20 37.98
CA LYS A 106 26.98 -7.80 37.63
C LYS A 106 27.28 -7.63 36.13
N ILE A 107 28.02 -8.56 35.56
CA ILE A 107 28.35 -8.53 34.12
C ILE A 107 27.07 -8.74 33.32
N ILE A 108 26.22 -9.71 33.67
CA ILE A 108 24.94 -9.96 32.98
C ILE A 108 24.07 -8.70 33.02
N ARG A 109 23.90 -8.05 34.19
CA ARG A 109 23.14 -6.80 34.32
C ARG A 109 23.72 -5.68 33.45
N ALA A 110 25.04 -5.51 33.45
CA ALA A 110 25.72 -4.48 32.66
C ALA A 110 25.53 -4.75 31.14
N THR A 111 25.67 -5.98 30.72
CA THR A 111 25.45 -6.36 29.30
C THR A 111 24.01 -6.11 28.86
N CYS A 112 23.02 -6.47 29.68
CA CYS A 112 21.62 -6.20 29.38
C CYS A 112 21.30 -4.72 29.32
N LEU A 113 21.81 -3.92 30.24
CA LEU A 113 21.69 -2.45 30.24
C LEU A 113 22.35 -1.84 29.01
N LEU A 114 23.55 -2.30 28.65
CA LEU A 114 24.25 -1.85 27.45
C LEU A 114 23.43 -2.20 26.19
N GLY A 115 22.87 -3.42 26.12
CA GLY A 115 21.96 -3.83 25.04
C GLY A 115 20.74 -2.93 24.91
N LEU A 116 20.13 -2.55 26.04
CA LEU A 116 18.98 -1.63 26.06
C LEU A 116 19.35 -0.23 25.58
N VAL A 117 20.51 0.29 25.99
CA VAL A 117 21.03 1.60 25.53
C VAL A 117 21.31 1.57 24.02
N ILE A 118 21.93 0.51 23.53
CA ILE A 118 22.17 0.32 22.09
C ILE A 118 20.85 0.26 21.33
N LEU A 119 19.86 -0.50 21.85
CA LEU A 119 18.53 -0.58 21.26
C LEU A 119 17.87 0.81 21.18
N ALA A 120 17.86 1.56 22.29
CA ALA A 120 17.30 2.91 22.34
C ALA A 120 17.99 3.85 21.34
N GLY A 121 19.32 3.84 21.29
CA GLY A 121 20.09 4.65 20.33
C GLY A 121 19.79 4.30 18.88
N ARG A 122 19.66 3.00 18.55
CA ARG A 122 19.33 2.56 17.20
C ARG A 122 17.87 2.92 16.82
N LEU A 123 16.92 2.79 17.72
CA LEU A 123 15.54 3.19 17.50
C LEU A 123 15.41 4.71 17.34
N TYR A 124 16.12 5.49 18.16
CA TYR A 124 16.19 6.94 18.01
C TYR A 124 16.76 7.35 16.65
N TYR A 125 17.90 6.78 16.24
CA TYR A 125 18.50 7.05 14.94
C TYR A 125 17.58 6.67 13.78
N HIS A 126 16.86 5.54 13.89
CA HIS A 126 15.85 5.15 12.89
C HIS A 126 14.70 6.16 12.83
N SER A 127 14.22 6.64 13.98
CA SER A 127 13.15 7.64 14.03
C SER A 127 13.56 8.95 13.34
N GLU A 128 14.79 9.39 13.52
CA GLU A 128 15.35 10.55 12.82
C GLU A 128 15.40 10.33 11.31
N GLN A 129 15.89 9.18 10.85
CA GLN A 129 15.96 8.87 9.42
C GLN A 129 14.58 8.87 8.74
N ILE A 130 13.54 8.33 9.40
CA ILE A 130 12.19 8.28 8.83
C ILE A 130 11.44 9.62 8.95
N SER A 131 11.90 10.54 9.80
CA SER A 131 11.29 11.86 10.01
C SER A 131 11.96 12.96 9.19
N THR A 132 13.28 12.88 9.01
CA THR A 132 14.08 13.94 8.37
C THR A 132 13.87 13.97 6.85
N GLY A 133 13.86 15.18 6.27
CA GLY A 133 13.77 15.38 4.80
C GLY A 133 12.39 15.14 4.21
N LYS A 134 11.35 14.99 5.03
CA LYS A 134 9.97 14.86 4.56
C LYS A 134 9.31 16.24 4.46
N ARG A 135 8.60 16.45 3.34
CA ARG A 135 7.83 17.67 3.11
C ARG A 135 6.51 17.66 3.90
N VAL A 136 5.81 16.52 3.84
CA VAL A 136 4.56 16.28 4.54
C VAL A 136 4.53 14.84 5.01
N VAL A 137 4.07 14.62 6.23
CA VAL A 137 3.76 13.29 6.77
C VAL A 137 2.38 13.36 7.37
N THR A 138 1.51 12.46 6.98
CA THR A 138 0.16 12.32 7.54
C THR A 138 -0.17 10.86 7.80
N ARG A 139 -0.97 10.61 8.82
CA ARG A 139 -1.38 9.28 9.23
C ARG A 139 -2.87 9.25 9.52
N ASN A 140 -3.54 8.20 9.09
CA ASN A 140 -4.92 7.91 9.43
C ASN A 140 -5.12 6.38 9.53
N PHE A 141 -6.39 5.93 9.47
CA PHE A 141 -6.76 4.52 9.50
C PHE A 141 -6.10 3.70 8.36
N TYR A 142 -5.95 4.29 7.17
CA TYR A 142 -5.39 3.62 6.00
C TYR A 142 -3.87 3.53 6.02
N GLY A 143 -3.19 4.20 6.93
CA GLY A 143 -1.75 4.12 7.10
C GLY A 143 -1.04 5.46 7.14
N VAL A 144 0.25 5.43 6.80
CA VAL A 144 1.13 6.61 6.79
C VAL A 144 1.46 7.01 5.37
N LEU A 145 1.07 8.21 5.00
CA LEU A 145 1.43 8.85 3.74
C LEU A 145 2.56 9.86 3.95
N ARG A 146 3.51 9.88 3.04
CA ARG A 146 4.65 10.81 3.07
C ARG A 146 4.85 11.44 1.70
N VAL A 147 5.08 12.74 1.69
CA VAL A 147 5.53 13.47 0.50
C VAL A 147 6.98 13.87 0.71
N GLU A 148 7.84 13.52 -0.21
CA GLU A 148 9.25 13.86 -0.17
C GLU A 148 9.73 14.40 -1.51
N ASP A 149 10.57 15.44 -1.46
CA ASP A 149 11.25 15.96 -2.64
C ASP A 149 12.63 15.27 -2.74
N ARG A 150 12.93 14.71 -3.91
CA ARG A 150 14.24 14.14 -4.24
C ARG A 150 14.91 14.99 -5.28
N SER A 151 16.01 15.61 -4.89
CA SER A 151 16.96 16.24 -5.80
C SER A 151 17.92 15.18 -6.35
N THR A 152 18.33 15.39 -7.59
CA THR A 152 19.42 14.66 -8.26
C THR A 152 20.43 15.68 -8.76
N ASP A 153 21.65 15.25 -9.09
CA ASP A 153 22.67 16.14 -9.67
C ASP A 153 22.17 16.76 -10.99
N ASP A 154 21.33 16.04 -11.72
CA ASP A 154 20.56 16.57 -12.84
C ASP A 154 19.28 17.26 -12.34
N ARG A 155 19.26 18.58 -12.36
CA ARG A 155 18.13 19.42 -11.91
C ARG A 155 16.82 19.10 -12.64
N GLY A 156 16.89 18.64 -13.90
CA GLY A 156 15.73 18.24 -14.68
C GLY A 156 15.06 16.95 -14.19
N MET A 157 15.73 16.19 -13.32
CA MET A 157 15.22 14.92 -12.75
C MET A 157 14.77 15.06 -11.30
N ALA A 158 14.84 16.26 -10.72
CA ALA A 158 14.29 16.52 -9.39
C ALA A 158 12.78 16.23 -9.38
N ARG A 159 12.31 15.50 -8.35
CA ARG A 159 10.94 14.98 -8.32
C ARG A 159 10.34 14.98 -6.94
N ARG A 160 9.03 15.13 -6.88
CA ARG A 160 8.20 14.98 -5.68
C ARG A 160 7.51 13.63 -5.72
N ILE A 161 7.58 12.88 -4.64
CA ILE A 161 7.10 11.49 -4.55
C ILE A 161 6.07 11.39 -3.44
N LEU A 162 4.93 10.74 -3.71
CA LEU A 162 4.00 10.27 -2.70
C LEU A 162 4.34 8.83 -2.33
N ARG A 163 4.54 8.59 -1.05
CA ARG A 163 4.78 7.25 -0.50
C ARG A 163 3.72 6.82 0.49
N HIS A 164 3.30 5.58 0.36
CA HIS A 164 2.50 4.89 1.36
C HIS A 164 3.32 3.73 1.94
N GLY A 165 3.71 3.86 3.22
CA GLY A 165 4.68 2.93 3.78
C GLY A 165 6.03 2.97 3.04
N ALA A 166 6.38 1.86 2.38
CA ALA A 166 7.62 1.71 1.60
C ALA A 166 7.42 1.89 0.10
N ILE A 167 6.17 1.94 -0.38
CA ILE A 167 5.83 1.92 -1.80
C ILE A 167 5.61 3.35 -2.33
N ASP A 168 6.13 3.61 -3.52
CA ASP A 168 5.91 4.85 -4.25
C ASP A 168 4.55 4.77 -4.98
N HIS A 169 3.61 5.63 -4.60
CA HIS A 169 2.28 5.73 -5.23
C HIS A 169 2.24 6.74 -6.39
N GLY A 170 3.38 7.15 -6.85
CA GLY A 170 3.56 8.07 -7.94
C GLY A 170 4.52 9.19 -7.60
N PHE A 171 5.04 9.82 -8.63
CA PHE A 171 5.88 11.01 -8.49
C PHE A 171 5.62 11.98 -9.64
N GLN A 172 6.00 13.24 -9.40
CA GLN A 172 5.92 14.32 -10.38
C GLN A 172 7.28 15.01 -10.48
N PHE A 173 7.75 15.28 -11.68
CA PHE A 173 8.95 16.10 -11.89
C PHE A 173 8.68 17.52 -11.43
N LEU A 174 9.71 18.16 -10.85
CA LEU A 174 9.63 19.54 -10.38
C LEU A 174 10.00 20.56 -11.47
N SER A 175 10.63 20.11 -12.56
CA SER A 175 10.97 21.00 -13.68
C SER A 175 9.72 21.33 -14.48
N PRO A 176 9.54 22.59 -14.91
CA PRO A 176 8.38 23.04 -15.70
C PRO A 176 8.19 22.25 -16.99
N GLU A 177 9.27 21.78 -17.62
CA GLU A 177 9.25 21.07 -18.90
C GLU A 177 8.72 19.62 -18.76
N LYS A 178 8.81 19.05 -17.55
CA LYS A 178 8.46 17.64 -17.29
C LYS A 178 7.32 17.47 -16.28
N LYS A 179 6.85 18.55 -15.64
CA LYS A 179 5.85 18.46 -14.58
C LYS A 179 4.56 17.76 -15.02
N ASP A 180 4.22 17.85 -16.30
CA ASP A 180 3.00 17.26 -16.86
C ASP A 180 3.20 15.84 -17.40
N TRP A 181 4.42 15.29 -17.32
CA TRP A 181 4.66 13.95 -17.84
C TRP A 181 3.91 12.89 -17.04
N PRO A 182 3.28 11.90 -17.69
CA PRO A 182 2.71 10.75 -17.01
C PRO A 182 3.86 9.81 -16.58
N THR A 183 4.11 9.77 -15.29
CA THR A 183 5.28 9.10 -14.67
C THR A 183 4.91 7.78 -14.01
N ALA A 184 5.89 7.08 -13.48
CA ALA A 184 5.77 5.85 -12.70
C ALA A 184 5.07 4.71 -13.47
N TYR A 185 3.82 4.46 -13.20
CA TYR A 185 3.03 3.34 -13.75
C TYR A 185 2.17 3.72 -14.96
N TYR A 186 2.20 5.00 -15.37
CA TYR A 186 1.15 5.60 -16.20
C TYR A 186 1.66 6.14 -17.54
N GLY A 187 2.82 5.71 -17.99
CA GLY A 187 3.38 6.15 -19.28
C GLY A 187 2.48 5.84 -20.47
N PRO A 188 2.68 6.51 -21.62
CA PRO A 188 1.87 6.30 -22.83
C PRO A 188 1.86 4.87 -23.35
N GLU A 189 2.95 4.13 -23.14
CA GLU A 189 3.11 2.72 -23.52
C GLU A 189 2.67 1.75 -22.42
N SER A 190 2.22 2.25 -21.26
CA SER A 190 1.61 1.41 -20.24
C SER A 190 0.22 0.93 -20.67
N GLY A 191 -0.26 -0.18 -20.08
CA GLY A 191 -1.58 -0.68 -20.45
C GLY A 191 -2.69 0.36 -20.30
N VAL A 192 -2.64 1.23 -19.27
CA VAL A 192 -3.63 2.30 -19.12
C VAL A 192 -3.43 3.42 -20.15
N GLY A 193 -2.20 3.79 -20.50
CA GLY A 193 -1.92 4.75 -21.58
C GLY A 193 -2.44 4.25 -22.91
N LEU A 194 -2.25 2.97 -23.22
CA LEU A 194 -2.79 2.30 -24.39
C LEU A 194 -4.33 2.25 -24.36
N ALA A 195 -4.95 2.02 -23.19
CA ALA A 195 -6.40 2.09 -23.04
C ALA A 195 -6.95 3.48 -23.40
N PHE A 196 -6.32 4.56 -22.91
CA PHE A 196 -6.69 5.93 -23.31
C PHE A 196 -6.53 6.17 -24.80
N SER A 197 -5.46 5.65 -25.42
CA SER A 197 -5.18 5.78 -26.85
C SER A 197 -6.20 5.02 -27.71
N ALA A 198 -6.75 3.94 -27.19
CA ALA A 198 -7.75 3.10 -27.87
C ALA A 198 -9.17 3.69 -27.85
N LEU A 199 -9.44 4.63 -26.95
CA LEU A 199 -10.72 5.33 -26.94
C LEU A 199 -10.83 6.25 -28.17
N THR A 200 -11.34 5.69 -29.25
CA THR A 200 -11.44 6.35 -30.57
C THR A 200 -12.49 7.45 -30.62
N SER A 201 -13.30 7.59 -29.58
CA SER A 201 -14.35 8.61 -29.51
C SER A 201 -13.77 10.01 -29.68
N LYS A 202 -14.23 10.74 -30.71
CA LYS A 202 -13.97 12.17 -30.89
C LYS A 202 -14.81 13.03 -29.94
N GLY A 203 -15.86 12.45 -29.36
CA GLY A 203 -16.73 13.11 -28.40
C GLY A 203 -16.22 13.07 -26.95
N PRO A 204 -17.02 13.57 -26.00
CA PRO A 204 -16.72 13.48 -24.57
C PRO A 204 -16.55 12.03 -24.11
N ARG A 205 -15.57 11.80 -23.25
CA ARG A 205 -15.33 10.50 -22.62
C ARG A 205 -15.73 10.58 -21.14
N HIS A 206 -16.39 9.54 -20.65
CA HIS A 206 -16.72 9.39 -19.24
C HIS A 206 -15.82 8.33 -18.63
N ILE A 207 -14.95 8.74 -17.71
CA ILE A 207 -13.87 7.91 -17.16
C ILE A 207 -14.10 7.71 -15.67
N GLY A 208 -14.20 6.45 -15.25
CA GLY A 208 -14.19 6.06 -13.85
C GLY A 208 -12.77 5.78 -13.39
N LEU A 209 -12.40 6.29 -12.23
CA LEU A 209 -11.09 6.04 -11.62
C LEU A 209 -11.28 5.60 -10.17
N VAL A 210 -10.81 4.41 -9.85
CA VAL A 210 -10.77 3.85 -8.49
C VAL A 210 -9.34 3.95 -7.98
N GLY A 211 -9.12 4.81 -6.99
CA GLY A 211 -7.80 5.24 -6.51
C GLY A 211 -7.30 6.48 -7.25
N LEU A 212 -6.89 7.49 -6.52
CA LEU A 212 -6.42 8.77 -7.08
C LEU A 212 -4.89 8.87 -7.16
N GLY A 213 -4.19 8.35 -6.16
CA GLY A 213 -2.76 8.57 -6.01
C GLY A 213 -2.41 10.06 -6.02
N ILE A 214 -1.46 10.46 -6.85
CA ILE A 214 -1.12 11.88 -7.04
C ILE A 214 -1.93 12.56 -8.17
N GLY A 215 -2.84 11.81 -8.80
CA GLY A 215 -3.66 12.30 -9.90
C GLY A 215 -3.01 12.18 -11.29
N THR A 216 -1.95 11.40 -11.46
CA THR A 216 -1.20 11.30 -12.74
C THR A 216 -2.09 10.93 -13.92
N LEU A 217 -3.09 10.08 -13.74
CA LEU A 217 -4.01 9.65 -14.80
C LEU A 217 -4.85 10.82 -15.38
N LEU A 218 -4.99 11.91 -14.64
CA LEU A 218 -5.67 13.13 -15.14
C LEU A 218 -4.89 13.86 -16.25
N HIS A 219 -3.61 13.52 -16.43
CA HIS A 219 -2.82 13.93 -17.60
C HIS A 219 -3.52 13.62 -18.93
N TYR A 220 -4.21 12.47 -19.01
CA TYR A 220 -4.89 12.03 -20.24
C TYR A 220 -6.23 12.71 -20.50
N GLY A 221 -6.67 13.57 -19.57
CA GLY A 221 -7.96 14.26 -19.65
C GLY A 221 -8.00 15.35 -20.69
N ARG A 222 -9.06 15.38 -21.50
CA ARG A 222 -9.36 16.42 -22.49
C ARG A 222 -10.40 17.41 -21.92
N PRO A 223 -10.53 18.61 -22.42
CA PRO A 223 -11.51 19.60 -21.93
C PRO A 223 -12.97 19.12 -21.96
N THR A 224 -13.29 18.17 -22.84
CA THR A 224 -14.65 17.59 -22.96
C THR A 224 -14.88 16.36 -22.10
N ASP A 225 -13.84 15.82 -21.46
CA ASP A 225 -13.91 14.59 -20.68
C ASP A 225 -14.40 14.85 -19.26
N THR A 226 -15.01 13.83 -18.67
CA THR A 226 -15.43 13.84 -17.27
C THR A 226 -14.78 12.65 -16.56
N PHE A 227 -14.09 12.93 -15.47
CA PHE A 227 -13.56 11.93 -14.55
C PHE A 227 -14.44 11.84 -13.30
N ARG A 228 -14.90 10.64 -12.99
CA ARG A 228 -15.52 10.29 -11.73
C ARG A 228 -14.56 9.46 -10.92
N ILE A 229 -14.06 10.01 -9.82
CA ILE A 229 -12.92 9.51 -9.05
C ILE A 229 -13.41 9.02 -7.69
N TYR A 230 -13.13 7.78 -7.36
CA TYR A 230 -13.43 7.18 -6.07
C TYR A 230 -12.12 6.99 -5.32
N GLU A 231 -11.93 7.73 -4.24
CA GLU A 231 -10.75 7.63 -3.38
C GLU A 231 -11.21 7.39 -1.94
N ILE A 232 -10.69 6.34 -1.31
CA ILE A 232 -11.13 5.98 0.03
C ILE A 232 -10.47 6.87 1.11
N ASP A 233 -9.27 7.36 0.84
CA ASP A 233 -8.49 8.15 1.77
C ASP A 233 -8.54 9.65 1.45
N SER A 234 -9.24 10.41 2.29
CA SER A 234 -9.30 11.87 2.17
C SER A 234 -7.94 12.57 2.24
N ASN A 235 -6.94 11.96 2.91
CA ASN A 235 -5.58 12.49 2.95
C ASN A 235 -4.89 12.38 1.58
N VAL A 236 -5.16 11.32 0.81
CA VAL A 236 -4.68 11.20 -0.57
C VAL A 236 -5.23 12.34 -1.42
N VAL A 237 -6.54 12.62 -1.32
CA VAL A 237 -7.17 13.74 -2.05
C VAL A 237 -6.55 15.08 -1.67
N ALA A 238 -6.34 15.33 -0.37
CA ALA A 238 -5.72 16.56 0.10
C ALA A 238 -4.28 16.70 -0.42
N LEU A 239 -3.48 15.63 -0.33
CA LEU A 239 -2.09 15.63 -0.81
C LEU A 239 -2.01 15.81 -2.33
N ALA A 240 -2.88 15.14 -3.09
CA ALA A 240 -2.93 15.30 -4.55
C ALA A 240 -3.24 16.75 -4.95
N ARG A 241 -4.14 17.41 -4.23
CA ARG A 241 -4.50 18.81 -4.47
C ARG A 241 -3.41 19.80 -4.06
N ASP A 242 -2.81 19.59 -2.88
CA ASP A 242 -1.96 20.59 -2.24
C ASP A 242 -0.48 20.43 -2.60
N GLN A 243 -0.05 19.22 -2.97
CA GLN A 243 1.36 18.92 -3.16
C GLN A 243 1.72 18.62 -4.62
N PHE A 244 0.74 18.29 -5.46
CA PHE A 244 0.93 17.94 -6.87
C PHE A 244 0.06 18.82 -7.77
N THR A 245 0.33 18.81 -9.08
CA THR A 245 -0.38 19.74 -10.00
C THR A 245 -1.41 19.06 -10.89
N TYR A 246 -1.31 17.75 -11.14
CA TYR A 246 -2.18 17.01 -12.07
C TYR A 246 -3.67 17.24 -11.80
N LEU A 247 -4.08 17.19 -10.51
CA LEU A 247 -5.47 17.37 -10.14
C LEU A 247 -5.98 18.79 -10.43
N ASN A 248 -5.13 19.81 -10.27
CA ASN A 248 -5.52 21.21 -10.45
C ASN A 248 -5.39 21.66 -11.90
N GLU A 249 -4.43 21.13 -12.65
CA GLU A 249 -4.10 21.57 -14.00
C GLU A 249 -4.81 20.80 -15.11
N THR A 250 -5.44 19.65 -14.80
CA THR A 250 -6.23 18.92 -15.81
C THR A 250 -7.33 19.80 -16.39
N PRO A 251 -7.50 19.84 -17.72
CA PRO A 251 -8.61 20.57 -18.35
C PRO A 251 -9.94 19.82 -18.25
N ALA A 252 -9.95 18.53 -17.88
CA ALA A 252 -11.14 17.72 -17.77
C ALA A 252 -11.99 18.11 -16.55
N GLN A 253 -13.31 17.87 -16.66
CA GLN A 253 -14.19 17.95 -15.50
C GLN A 253 -13.91 16.78 -14.57
N LYS A 254 -13.99 16.99 -13.25
CA LYS A 254 -13.71 15.99 -12.24
C LYS A 254 -14.71 16.05 -11.11
N ASP A 255 -15.19 14.86 -10.71
CA ASP A 255 -16.04 14.62 -9.55
C ASP A 255 -15.33 13.63 -8.62
N ILE A 256 -14.93 14.09 -7.43
CA ILE A 256 -14.16 13.29 -6.47
C ILE A 256 -15.07 12.86 -5.35
N ILE A 257 -15.16 11.55 -5.14
CA ILE A 257 -16.00 10.93 -4.13
C ILE A 257 -15.08 10.23 -3.12
N VAL A 258 -15.09 10.73 -1.89
CA VAL A 258 -14.36 10.09 -0.79
C VAL A 258 -15.21 8.95 -0.25
N ALA A 259 -14.96 7.74 -0.76
CA ALA A 259 -15.69 6.53 -0.37
C ALA A 259 -14.97 5.27 -0.85
N ASP A 260 -15.35 4.12 -0.27
CA ASP A 260 -15.05 2.83 -0.89
C ASP A 260 -15.73 2.74 -2.26
N ALA A 261 -14.93 2.51 -3.29
CA ALA A 261 -15.37 2.54 -4.69
C ALA A 261 -16.41 1.45 -4.98
N ARG A 262 -16.19 0.22 -4.50
CA ARG A 262 -17.09 -0.90 -4.74
C ARG A 262 -18.45 -0.67 -4.10
N LEU A 263 -18.46 -0.26 -2.83
CA LEU A 263 -19.70 0.03 -2.10
C LEU A 263 -20.45 1.21 -2.71
N LYS A 264 -19.73 2.19 -3.21
CA LYS A 264 -20.34 3.37 -3.83
C LYS A 264 -20.94 3.02 -5.20
N LEU A 265 -20.17 2.34 -6.06
CA LEU A 265 -20.64 1.87 -7.37
C LEU A 265 -21.84 0.93 -7.22
N ASP A 266 -21.86 0.06 -6.22
CA ASP A 266 -23.00 -0.85 -6.03
C ASP A 266 -24.32 -0.12 -5.80
N ARG A 267 -24.28 1.05 -5.15
CA ARG A 267 -25.45 1.87 -4.81
C ARG A 267 -25.82 2.93 -5.85
N GLU A 268 -24.94 3.19 -6.82
CA GLU A 268 -25.18 4.20 -7.86
C GLU A 268 -25.90 3.62 -9.06
N PRO A 269 -26.64 4.44 -9.81
CA PRO A 269 -27.11 4.06 -11.14
C PRO A 269 -25.92 3.85 -12.07
N SER A 270 -26.12 3.08 -13.15
CA SER A 270 -25.08 2.84 -14.14
C SER A 270 -24.45 4.15 -14.64
N GLN A 271 -23.12 4.24 -14.53
CA GLN A 271 -22.36 5.42 -14.91
C GLN A 271 -22.00 5.44 -16.40
N GLN A 272 -22.10 4.31 -17.09
CA GLN A 272 -21.78 4.20 -18.53
C GLN A 272 -20.37 4.72 -18.86
N PHE A 273 -19.37 4.25 -18.14
CA PHE A 273 -17.97 4.61 -18.38
C PHE A 273 -17.48 4.09 -19.74
N ASP A 274 -16.75 4.92 -20.46
CA ASP A 274 -15.95 4.52 -21.62
C ASP A 274 -14.71 3.75 -21.17
N LEU A 275 -14.16 4.13 -20.02
CA LEU A 275 -13.00 3.49 -19.39
C LEU A 275 -13.21 3.53 -17.88
N LEU A 276 -13.16 2.36 -17.24
CA LEU A 276 -13.08 2.23 -15.79
C LEU A 276 -11.68 1.75 -15.42
N ILE A 277 -11.00 2.48 -14.56
CA ILE A 277 -9.62 2.20 -14.15
C ILE A 277 -9.63 1.78 -12.69
N LEU A 278 -9.07 0.62 -12.39
CA LEU A 278 -8.83 0.15 -11.02
C LEU A 278 -7.35 0.27 -10.69
N ASP A 279 -7.02 1.25 -9.86
CA ASP A 279 -5.66 1.58 -9.44
C ASP A 279 -5.62 1.84 -7.92
N ALA A 280 -6.33 1.00 -7.16
CA ALA A 280 -6.43 1.12 -5.71
C ALA A 280 -5.44 0.19 -5.03
N PHE A 281 -4.44 0.79 -4.40
CA PHE A 281 -3.42 0.08 -3.63
C PHE A 281 -3.33 0.61 -2.21
N CYS A 282 -3.17 -0.28 -1.25
CA CYS A 282 -2.79 0.04 0.12
C CYS A 282 -1.39 -0.52 0.37
N GLY A 283 -0.35 0.31 0.25
CA GLY A 283 1.02 -0.17 0.13
C GLY A 283 1.21 -0.97 -1.16
N ASP A 284 1.71 -2.22 -1.07
CA ASP A 284 1.86 -3.13 -2.23
C ASP A 284 0.65 -4.08 -2.39
N ALA A 285 -0.41 -3.91 -1.61
CA ALA A 285 -1.56 -4.79 -1.63
C ALA A 285 -2.74 -4.19 -2.41
N ILE A 286 -3.28 -4.98 -3.36
CA ILE A 286 -4.59 -4.70 -3.95
C ILE A 286 -5.65 -5.22 -2.97
N PRO A 287 -6.67 -4.42 -2.61
CA PRO A 287 -7.77 -4.89 -1.80
C PRO A 287 -8.51 -6.03 -2.48
N LEU A 288 -8.49 -7.22 -1.87
CA LEU A 288 -9.01 -8.46 -2.48
C LEU A 288 -10.48 -8.34 -2.91
N HIS A 289 -11.30 -7.63 -2.13
CA HIS A 289 -12.71 -7.41 -2.45
C HIS A 289 -12.96 -6.63 -3.75
N LEU A 290 -11.93 -6.03 -4.35
CA LEU A 290 -12.02 -5.38 -5.67
C LEU A 290 -11.77 -6.36 -6.83
N LEU A 291 -11.26 -7.58 -6.54
CA LEU A 291 -10.90 -8.59 -7.54
C LEU A 291 -11.69 -9.89 -7.34
N THR A 292 -12.98 -9.78 -7.10
CA THR A 292 -13.92 -10.90 -6.94
C THR A 292 -14.95 -10.91 -8.08
N ILE A 293 -15.65 -12.02 -8.24
CA ILE A 293 -16.75 -12.14 -9.23
C ILE A 293 -17.79 -11.05 -8.96
N GLU A 294 -18.18 -10.89 -7.72
CA GLU A 294 -19.20 -9.96 -7.28
C GLU A 294 -18.81 -8.51 -7.58
N ALA A 295 -17.54 -8.18 -7.40
CA ALA A 295 -17.01 -6.86 -7.78
C ALA A 295 -17.06 -6.66 -9.31
N MET A 296 -16.71 -7.69 -10.10
CA MET A 296 -16.76 -7.63 -11.55
C MET A 296 -18.17 -7.42 -12.08
N GLU A 297 -19.20 -8.02 -11.46
CA GLU A 297 -20.61 -7.80 -11.81
C GLU A 297 -21.00 -6.32 -11.59
N ILE A 298 -20.53 -5.71 -10.51
CA ILE A 298 -20.73 -4.28 -10.25
C ILE A 298 -20.07 -3.45 -11.35
N TYR A 299 -18.80 -3.69 -11.67
CA TYR A 299 -18.08 -2.92 -12.68
C TYR A 299 -18.75 -3.04 -14.07
N ARG A 300 -19.20 -4.24 -14.44
CA ARG A 300 -19.92 -4.49 -15.70
C ARG A 300 -21.17 -3.63 -15.86
N ARG A 301 -21.92 -3.37 -14.78
CA ARG A 301 -23.10 -2.49 -14.81
C ARG A 301 -22.74 -1.04 -15.13
N HIS A 302 -21.50 -0.62 -14.80
CA HIS A 302 -21.04 0.77 -14.94
C HIS A 302 -20.25 1.05 -16.20
N ILE A 303 -19.88 0.03 -16.95
CA ILE A 303 -19.10 0.16 -18.19
C ILE A 303 -20.02 0.02 -19.40
N LYS A 304 -19.82 0.85 -20.42
CA LYS A 304 -20.50 0.72 -21.70
C LYS A 304 -20.20 -0.65 -22.34
N PRO A 305 -21.05 -1.17 -23.25
CA PRO A 305 -20.79 -2.42 -23.96
C PRO A 305 -19.43 -2.46 -24.67
N GLU A 306 -18.97 -1.32 -25.19
CA GLU A 306 -17.68 -1.16 -25.86
C GLU A 306 -16.60 -0.54 -24.96
N GLY A 307 -16.92 -0.32 -23.69
CA GLY A 307 -15.99 0.25 -22.73
C GLY A 307 -14.90 -0.73 -22.31
N ILE A 308 -13.88 -0.19 -21.66
CA ILE A 308 -12.70 -0.92 -21.22
C ILE A 308 -12.62 -0.88 -19.70
N LEU A 309 -12.30 -2.01 -19.08
CA LEU A 309 -11.87 -2.11 -17.70
C LEU A 309 -10.36 -2.28 -17.68
N ALA A 310 -9.64 -1.28 -17.13
CA ALA A 310 -8.20 -1.33 -16.97
C ALA A 310 -7.86 -1.56 -15.49
N ILE A 311 -7.11 -2.60 -15.18
CA ILE A 311 -6.74 -2.98 -13.81
C ILE A 311 -5.23 -2.95 -13.67
N ASN A 312 -4.71 -2.16 -12.75
CA ASN A 312 -3.31 -2.23 -12.38
C ASN A 312 -3.07 -3.49 -11.54
N ILE A 313 -2.25 -4.40 -12.03
CA ILE A 313 -1.93 -5.67 -11.37
C ILE A 313 -0.45 -5.75 -10.96
N SER A 314 0.25 -4.61 -11.03
CA SER A 314 1.66 -4.53 -10.60
C SER A 314 1.77 -4.91 -9.13
N ASN A 315 2.56 -5.94 -8.82
CA ASN A 315 2.78 -6.38 -7.45
C ASN A 315 4.13 -7.08 -7.34
N HIS A 316 4.89 -6.85 -6.26
CA HIS A 316 6.19 -7.45 -6.06
C HIS A 316 6.13 -8.93 -5.69
N HIS A 317 5.07 -9.34 -5.00
CA HIS A 317 4.96 -10.65 -4.36
C HIS A 317 3.89 -11.55 -4.96
N LEU A 318 2.90 -10.97 -5.65
CA LEU A 318 1.75 -11.69 -6.18
C LEU A 318 1.72 -11.65 -7.70
N ASP A 319 1.46 -12.80 -8.33
CA ASP A 319 1.07 -12.91 -9.72
C ASP A 319 -0.47 -12.92 -9.82
N LEU A 320 -1.04 -11.79 -10.19
CA LEU A 320 -2.49 -11.61 -10.28
C LEU A 320 -3.07 -11.95 -11.67
N ALA A 321 -2.21 -12.22 -12.65
CA ALA A 321 -2.63 -12.55 -14.01
C ALA A 321 -3.60 -13.76 -14.07
N PRO A 322 -3.40 -14.86 -13.31
CA PRO A 322 -4.35 -15.98 -13.28
C PRO A 322 -5.74 -15.60 -12.73
N VAL A 323 -5.80 -14.68 -11.76
CA VAL A 323 -7.06 -14.20 -11.19
C VAL A 323 -7.82 -13.38 -12.22
N ILE A 324 -7.14 -12.43 -12.86
CA ILE A 324 -7.74 -11.61 -13.92
C ILE A 324 -8.26 -12.47 -15.06
N GLN A 325 -7.51 -13.50 -15.48
CA GLN A 325 -7.96 -14.43 -16.51
C GLN A 325 -9.24 -15.18 -16.11
N GLY A 326 -9.33 -15.62 -14.84
CA GLY A 326 -10.52 -16.26 -14.29
C GLY A 326 -11.73 -15.33 -14.30
N LEU A 327 -11.56 -14.11 -13.82
CA LEU A 327 -12.60 -13.09 -13.78
C LEU A 327 -13.07 -12.71 -15.20
N ALA A 328 -12.14 -12.51 -16.13
CA ALA A 328 -12.47 -12.20 -17.53
C ALA A 328 -13.28 -13.33 -18.17
N THR A 329 -12.84 -14.58 -18.00
CA THR A 329 -13.55 -15.76 -18.54
C THR A 329 -14.95 -15.89 -17.95
N ASN A 330 -15.10 -15.71 -16.63
CA ASN A 330 -16.40 -15.75 -15.96
C ASN A 330 -17.37 -14.69 -16.52
N GLN A 331 -16.86 -13.49 -16.81
CA GLN A 331 -17.65 -12.37 -17.33
C GLN A 331 -17.76 -12.34 -18.85
N GLN A 332 -17.27 -13.36 -19.55
CA GLN A 332 -17.24 -13.44 -21.03
C GLN A 332 -16.54 -12.23 -21.67
N LEU A 333 -15.47 -11.75 -21.03
CA LEU A 333 -14.60 -10.67 -21.51
C LEU A 333 -13.29 -11.24 -22.03
N TYR A 334 -12.70 -10.53 -22.97
CA TYR A 334 -11.32 -10.75 -23.38
C TYR A 334 -10.38 -9.97 -22.49
N SER A 335 -9.32 -10.61 -22.04
CA SER A 335 -8.24 -9.98 -21.28
C SER A 335 -6.99 -9.80 -22.14
N ARG A 336 -6.31 -8.68 -21.96
CA ARG A 336 -4.95 -8.43 -22.43
C ARG A 336 -4.12 -7.96 -21.26
N ILE A 337 -3.10 -8.72 -20.91
CA ILE A 337 -2.18 -8.37 -19.84
C ILE A 337 -0.92 -7.83 -20.48
N ILE A 338 -0.63 -6.57 -20.21
CA ILE A 338 0.44 -5.80 -20.82
C ILE A 338 1.52 -5.57 -19.79
N HIS A 339 2.71 -6.11 -20.04
CA HIS A 339 3.91 -5.81 -19.29
C HIS A 339 4.64 -4.65 -19.94
N SER A 340 4.79 -3.55 -19.23
CA SER A 340 5.52 -2.39 -19.72
C SER A 340 6.97 -2.44 -19.24
N LYS A 341 7.92 -2.13 -20.13
CA LYS A 341 9.32 -2.07 -19.74
C LYS A 341 9.60 -0.80 -18.94
N PRO A 342 10.46 -0.88 -17.92
CA PRO A 342 10.97 0.33 -17.27
C PRO A 342 11.64 1.24 -18.29
N SER A 343 11.56 2.56 -18.08
CA SER A 343 12.29 3.50 -18.92
C SER A 343 13.81 3.25 -18.85
N PRO A 344 14.58 3.58 -19.91
CA PRO A 344 16.02 3.35 -19.93
C PRO A 344 16.79 4.02 -18.78
N ASP A 345 16.26 5.14 -18.26
CA ASP A 345 16.80 5.82 -17.09
C ASP A 345 16.43 5.11 -15.75
N GLY A 346 15.54 4.09 -15.79
CA GLY A 346 15.04 3.38 -14.62
C GLY A 346 14.31 4.26 -13.61
N MET A 347 14.03 5.51 -13.94
CA MET A 347 13.52 6.52 -13.02
C MET A 347 12.18 7.13 -13.45
N THR A 348 11.90 7.21 -14.74
CA THR A 348 10.68 7.86 -15.26
C THR A 348 9.49 6.91 -15.24
N LEU A 349 9.67 5.67 -15.70
CA LEU A 349 8.65 4.62 -15.70
C LEU A 349 9.15 3.38 -14.98
N TYR A 350 8.28 2.73 -14.21
CA TYR A 350 8.63 1.58 -13.35
C TYR A 350 8.35 0.21 -13.97
N GLY A 351 7.81 0.16 -15.18
CA GLY A 351 7.48 -1.10 -15.84
C GLY A 351 6.28 -1.80 -15.21
N PRO A 352 5.09 -1.20 -15.25
CA PRO A 352 3.89 -1.76 -14.65
C PRO A 352 3.27 -2.89 -15.46
N ASP A 353 2.55 -3.76 -14.76
CA ASP A 353 1.64 -4.74 -15.32
C ASP A 353 0.20 -4.22 -15.28
N TRP A 354 -0.45 -4.14 -16.43
CA TRP A 354 -1.84 -3.75 -16.56
C TRP A 354 -2.65 -4.81 -17.26
N ALA A 355 -3.84 -5.08 -16.75
CA ALA A 355 -4.82 -5.92 -17.41
C ALA A 355 -5.93 -5.05 -18.01
N LEU A 356 -6.22 -5.26 -19.31
CA LEU A 356 -7.32 -4.63 -20.01
C LEU A 356 -8.37 -5.68 -20.32
N LEU A 357 -9.59 -5.50 -19.81
CA LEU A 357 -10.73 -6.38 -20.03
C LEU A 357 -11.76 -5.64 -20.88
N MET A 358 -12.26 -6.30 -21.94
CA MET A 358 -13.16 -5.69 -22.91
C MET A 358 -13.96 -6.73 -23.67
N ALA A 359 -15.00 -6.29 -24.38
CA ALA A 359 -15.74 -7.12 -25.31
C ALA A 359 -14.91 -7.44 -26.57
N GLN A 360 -15.24 -8.52 -27.29
CA GLN A 360 -14.58 -8.90 -28.54
C GLN A 360 -14.65 -7.79 -29.61
N SER A 361 -15.77 -7.08 -29.69
CA SER A 361 -15.95 -5.96 -30.63
C SER A 361 -14.93 -4.86 -30.39
N THR A 362 -14.69 -4.52 -29.13
CA THR A 362 -13.71 -3.52 -28.72
C THR A 362 -12.29 -4.01 -29.02
N LEU A 363 -11.98 -5.27 -28.73
CA LEU A 363 -10.68 -5.88 -29.03
C LEU A 363 -10.32 -5.80 -30.52
N ASN A 364 -11.29 -6.01 -31.41
CA ASN A 364 -11.06 -5.92 -32.86
C ASN A 364 -10.69 -4.50 -33.32
N GLY A 365 -11.18 -3.47 -32.61
CA GLY A 365 -10.76 -2.07 -32.78
C GLY A 365 -9.33 -1.77 -32.29
N PHE A 366 -8.83 -2.59 -31.39
CA PHE A 366 -7.48 -2.49 -30.81
C PHE A 366 -6.34 -2.96 -31.74
N ARG A 367 -6.63 -3.41 -32.97
CA ARG A 367 -5.60 -3.85 -33.94
C ARG A 367 -4.55 -2.79 -34.29
N THR A 368 -4.79 -1.53 -33.96
CA THR A 368 -3.76 -0.48 -34.02
C THR A 368 -2.65 -0.68 -32.97
N LEU A 369 -2.87 -1.49 -31.94
CA LEU A 369 -1.85 -1.83 -30.93
C LEU A 369 -0.86 -2.90 -31.40
N ASP A 370 -1.13 -3.62 -32.50
CA ASP A 370 -0.18 -4.54 -33.12
C ASP A 370 1.11 -3.83 -33.61
N LYS A 371 1.10 -2.50 -33.60
CA LYS A 371 2.30 -1.67 -33.92
C LYS A 371 3.27 -1.56 -32.74
N PHE A 372 2.82 -1.82 -31.53
CA PHE A 372 3.68 -1.83 -30.36
C PHE A 372 4.15 -3.27 -30.12
N THR A 373 5.44 -3.45 -29.93
CA THR A 373 5.99 -4.73 -29.47
C THR A 373 5.60 -4.89 -28.00
N LEU A 374 4.35 -5.34 -27.76
CA LEU A 374 3.80 -5.53 -26.43
C LEU A 374 4.30 -6.88 -25.90
N ASP A 375 4.92 -6.87 -24.75
CA ASP A 375 5.16 -8.09 -23.99
C ASP A 375 3.82 -8.48 -23.33
N LEU A 376 3.07 -9.34 -24.01
CA LEU A 376 1.80 -9.87 -23.51
C LEU A 376 2.09 -11.02 -22.55
N ILE A 377 1.53 -10.97 -21.37
CA ILE A 377 1.54 -12.09 -20.43
C ILE A 377 0.35 -13.00 -20.76
N GLU A 378 0.64 -14.25 -21.13
CA GLU A 378 -0.38 -15.29 -21.28
C GLU A 378 -0.44 -16.12 -19.98
N PRO A 379 -1.48 -15.99 -19.17
CA PRO A 379 -1.59 -16.77 -17.95
C PRO A 379 -1.76 -18.26 -18.28
N THR A 380 -0.90 -19.09 -17.74
CA THR A 380 -0.98 -20.57 -17.88
C THR A 380 -2.05 -21.19 -17.01
N ARG A 381 -2.63 -20.42 -16.10
CA ARG A 381 -3.64 -20.87 -15.12
C ARG A 381 -4.77 -19.84 -15.07
N SER A 382 -5.95 -20.31 -14.71
CA SER A 382 -7.11 -19.47 -14.43
C SER A 382 -7.55 -19.71 -12.98
N MET A 383 -7.79 -18.64 -12.22
CA MET A 383 -8.24 -18.72 -10.84
C MET A 383 -9.40 -17.76 -10.63
N LEU A 384 -10.34 -18.18 -9.82
CA LEU A 384 -11.54 -17.40 -9.55
C LEU A 384 -11.61 -17.07 -8.06
N TRP A 385 -11.71 -15.78 -7.76
CA TRP A 385 -11.95 -15.28 -6.43
C TRP A 385 -13.39 -14.83 -6.26
N THR A 386 -13.94 -15.11 -5.09
CA THR A 386 -15.27 -14.67 -4.65
C THR A 386 -15.12 -13.88 -3.34
N ASP A 387 -16.19 -13.25 -2.89
CA ASP A 387 -16.20 -12.58 -1.59
C ASP A 387 -15.95 -13.55 -0.43
N ASP A 388 -16.37 -14.81 -0.60
CA ASP A 388 -16.21 -15.85 0.41
C ASP A 388 -14.88 -16.62 0.29
N PHE A 389 -14.20 -16.54 -0.85
CA PHE A 389 -13.00 -17.35 -1.10
C PHE A 389 -11.96 -16.65 -1.97
N SER A 390 -10.77 -16.50 -1.40
CA SER A 390 -9.54 -16.10 -2.10
C SER A 390 -8.35 -16.91 -1.59
N ASN A 391 -7.43 -17.29 -2.46
CA ASN A 391 -6.24 -18.06 -2.07
C ASN A 391 -4.96 -17.35 -2.54
N LEU A 392 -4.37 -16.58 -1.61
CA LEU A 392 -3.14 -15.83 -1.86
C LEU A 392 -1.91 -16.72 -2.09
N TYR A 393 -1.86 -17.90 -1.45
CA TYR A 393 -0.69 -18.79 -1.58
C TYR A 393 -0.50 -19.30 -3.02
N ARG A 394 -1.58 -19.41 -3.79
CA ARG A 394 -1.52 -19.87 -5.18
C ARG A 394 -1.04 -18.82 -6.17
N VAL A 395 -1.00 -17.57 -5.76
CA VAL A 395 -0.57 -16.42 -6.57
C VAL A 395 0.74 -15.82 -6.06
N LEU A 396 1.42 -16.43 -5.10
CA LEU A 396 2.78 -16.02 -4.70
C LEU A 396 3.75 -16.26 -5.87
N LYS A 397 4.59 -15.22 -6.14
CA LYS A 397 5.70 -15.28 -7.11
C LYS A 397 6.85 -16.09 -6.60
#